data_e70e02fb5636ebc8fba7b68551d4d896
#
_entry.id   e70e02fb5636ebc8fba7b68551d4d896
#
_cell.length_a   1.000
_cell.length_b   1.000
_cell.length_c   1.000
_cell.angle_alpha   90.00
_cell.angle_beta   90.00
_cell.angle_gamma   90.00
#
_symmetry.space_group_name_H-M   'P 1'
#
loop_
_entity.id
_entity.type
_entity.pdbx_description
1 polymer ?
#
loop_
_entity_poly.entity_id
_entity_poly.type
_entity_poly.pdbx_seq_one_letter_code
_entity_poly.pdbx_strand_id
1 'polypeptide(L)'
;MGKGLEKKIVLLDIDDTISLFLESLVQYNEELFGEKIHLEQITDWDLAKFSSRGRQIYDLFKHPGLYRYLKARDGAYAFVESLNTDYDLFFVTDSPSGTSFCDVESGAVSFSNPADDKRKWIQEQFPFFDHSKIIFCKHKWMITGDVLLDDKLETFLEFRKRGRHAILMDQPHNRSYETEFRAHNLAEAEAMIRELLK
;
A
#
# COMPACT_ATOMS: atom_id res chain seq x y z
N MET A 1 38.33 -0.87 -12.93
CA MET A 1 36.87 -0.86 -12.88
C MET A 1 36.49 -0.52 -11.44
N GLY A 2 36.11 0.74 -11.18
CA GLY A 2 35.65 1.14 -9.85
C GLY A 2 34.38 0.35 -9.52
N LYS A 3 34.33 -0.32 -8.36
CA LYS A 3 33.07 -0.80 -7.80
C LYS A 3 32.22 0.46 -7.57
N GLY A 4 31.22 0.72 -8.43
CA GLY A 4 30.18 1.66 -8.08
C GLY A 4 29.62 1.27 -6.72
N LEU A 5 29.47 2.22 -5.82
CA LEU A 5 28.79 2.00 -4.55
C LEU A 5 27.40 1.41 -4.87
N GLU A 6 27.14 0.22 -4.34
CA GLU A 6 25.83 -0.44 -4.49
C GLU A 6 24.77 0.48 -3.88
N LYS A 7 23.72 0.78 -4.64
CA LYS A 7 22.63 1.63 -4.16
C LYS A 7 21.94 0.94 -2.98
N LYS A 8 21.54 1.75 -2.00
CA LYS A 8 20.68 1.28 -0.91
C LYS A 8 19.31 0.88 -1.42
N ILE A 9 18.76 -0.17 -0.85
CA ILE A 9 17.45 -0.75 -1.24
C ILE A 9 16.34 -0.15 -0.40
N VAL A 10 15.39 0.54 -1.07
CA VAL A 10 14.16 1.05 -0.46
C VAL A 10 13.00 0.14 -0.85
N LEU A 11 12.27 -0.35 0.15
CA LEU A 11 11.05 -1.12 -0.02
C LEU A 11 9.84 -0.20 0.23
N LEU A 12 8.91 -0.13 -0.71
CA LEU A 12 7.78 0.78 -0.67
C LEU A 12 6.47 0.00 -0.83
N ASP A 13 5.58 0.11 0.15
CA ASP A 13 4.21 -0.38 -0.01
C ASP A 13 3.37 0.52 -0.90
N ILE A 14 2.23 0.02 -1.36
CA ILE A 14 1.32 0.72 -2.27
C ILE A 14 0.08 1.21 -1.54
N ASP A 15 -0.69 0.25 -0.97
CA ASP A 15 -2.00 0.53 -0.41
C ASP A 15 -1.86 1.43 0.83
N ASP A 16 -2.63 2.52 0.85
CA ASP A 16 -2.60 3.55 1.90
C ASP A 16 -1.23 4.16 2.23
N THR A 17 -0.19 3.77 1.48
CA THR A 17 1.15 4.36 1.52
C THR A 17 1.32 5.40 0.41
N ILE A 18 1.26 4.99 -0.86
CA ILE A 18 1.33 5.90 -2.03
C ILE A 18 0.01 5.99 -2.79
N SER A 19 -0.93 5.11 -2.52
CA SER A 19 -2.31 5.18 -2.98
C SER A 19 -3.26 5.48 -1.83
N LEU A 20 -4.51 5.81 -2.15
CA LEU A 20 -5.61 6.04 -1.20
C LEU A 20 -6.58 4.84 -1.25
N PHE A 21 -6.09 3.68 -0.80
CA PHE A 21 -6.83 2.43 -0.88
C PHE A 21 -8.12 2.45 -0.05
N LEU A 22 -8.03 2.85 1.23
CA LEU A 22 -9.21 2.93 2.10
C LEU A 22 -10.24 3.92 1.61
N GLU A 23 -9.83 5.08 1.03
CA GLU A 23 -10.78 5.99 0.39
C GLU A 23 -11.57 5.30 -0.73
N SER A 24 -10.87 4.60 -1.61
CA SER A 24 -11.49 3.87 -2.71
C SER A 24 -12.41 2.77 -2.19
N LEU A 25 -11.99 2.03 -1.17
CA LEU A 25 -12.76 0.95 -0.58
C LEU A 25 -14.09 1.45 0.02
N VAL A 26 -14.05 2.52 0.82
CA VAL A 26 -15.27 3.07 1.44
C VAL A 26 -16.18 3.70 0.40
N GLN A 27 -15.63 4.28 -0.67
CA GLN A 27 -16.41 4.79 -1.80
C GLN A 27 -17.15 3.64 -2.51
N TYR A 28 -16.45 2.55 -2.86
CA TYR A 28 -17.10 1.37 -3.46
C TYR A 28 -18.14 0.75 -2.53
N ASN A 29 -17.90 0.75 -1.20
CA ASN A 29 -18.89 0.28 -0.24
C ASN A 29 -20.16 1.14 -0.25
N GLU A 30 -20.01 2.46 -0.32
CA GLU A 30 -21.15 3.38 -0.40
C GLU A 30 -21.90 3.24 -1.74
N GLU A 31 -21.18 3.15 -2.86
CA GLU A 31 -21.76 3.02 -4.20
C GLU A 31 -22.53 1.70 -4.39
N LEU A 32 -21.98 0.59 -3.93
CA LEU A 32 -22.57 -0.73 -4.17
C LEU A 32 -23.59 -1.15 -3.11
N PHE A 33 -23.49 -0.61 -1.89
CA PHE A 33 -24.29 -1.09 -0.76
C PHE A 33 -25.02 0.02 -0.01
N GLY A 34 -24.84 1.29 -0.41
CA GLY A 34 -25.45 2.43 0.27
C GLY A 34 -24.95 2.66 1.70
N GLU A 35 -23.92 1.94 2.14
CA GLU A 35 -23.34 2.07 3.48
C GLU A 35 -22.17 3.05 3.48
N LYS A 36 -22.33 4.16 4.20
CA LYS A 36 -21.26 5.15 4.37
C LYS A 36 -20.39 4.83 5.58
N ILE A 37 -19.11 4.62 5.35
CA ILE A 37 -18.09 4.45 6.38
C ILE A 37 -17.16 5.68 6.35
N HIS A 38 -16.94 6.33 7.50
CA HIS A 38 -16.03 7.46 7.59
C HIS A 38 -14.61 6.97 7.89
N LEU A 39 -13.63 7.40 7.09
CA LEU A 39 -12.23 6.97 7.20
C LEU A 39 -11.66 7.13 8.61
N GLU A 40 -11.95 8.24 9.29
CA GLU A 40 -11.45 8.50 10.64
C GLU A 40 -12.01 7.54 11.71
N GLN A 41 -13.06 6.79 11.39
CA GLN A 41 -13.62 5.75 12.26
C GLN A 41 -12.87 4.43 12.14
N ILE A 42 -12.08 4.23 11.07
CA ILE A 42 -11.33 3.00 10.81
C ILE A 42 -10.06 3.01 11.66
N THR A 43 -10.22 2.75 12.95
CA THR A 43 -9.14 2.77 13.95
C THR A 43 -8.46 1.41 14.14
N ASP A 44 -8.79 0.43 13.32
CA ASP A 44 -8.25 -0.93 13.35
C ASP A 44 -8.23 -1.49 11.93
N TRP A 45 -7.26 -2.33 11.61
CA TRP A 45 -7.16 -3.00 10.31
C TRP A 45 -8.27 -4.04 10.07
N ASP A 46 -8.98 -4.48 11.09
CA ASP A 46 -10.16 -5.35 10.94
C ASP A 46 -11.40 -4.53 10.55
N LEU A 47 -11.53 -4.30 9.24
CA LEU A 47 -12.61 -3.50 8.63
C LEU A 47 -14.01 -4.04 8.95
N ALA A 48 -14.14 -5.33 9.27
CA ALA A 48 -15.43 -5.92 9.66
C ALA A 48 -16.03 -5.27 10.90
N LYS A 49 -15.23 -4.59 11.73
CA LYS A 49 -15.69 -3.85 12.92
C LYS A 49 -16.44 -2.57 12.58
N PHE A 50 -16.24 -2.02 11.38
CA PHE A 50 -16.73 -0.71 10.95
C PHE A 50 -17.84 -0.78 9.91
N SER A 51 -18.17 -1.98 9.43
CA SER A 51 -19.23 -2.21 8.46
C SER A 51 -20.39 -3.00 9.08
N SER A 52 -21.62 -2.58 8.83
CA SER A 52 -22.83 -3.33 9.19
C SER A 52 -22.89 -4.70 8.52
N ARG A 53 -22.15 -4.87 7.40
CA ARG A 53 -22.00 -6.12 6.66
C ARG A 53 -20.97 -7.07 7.28
N GLY A 54 -20.26 -6.63 8.32
CA GLY A 54 -19.22 -7.40 8.98
C GLY A 54 -18.15 -7.89 7.99
N ARG A 55 -17.82 -9.18 8.01
CA ARG A 55 -16.76 -9.74 7.15
C ARG A 55 -17.03 -9.68 5.65
N GLN A 56 -18.26 -9.45 5.23
CA GLN A 56 -18.58 -9.32 3.80
C GLN A 56 -17.92 -8.09 3.15
N ILE A 57 -17.49 -7.09 3.91
CA ILE A 57 -16.72 -5.95 3.39
C ILE A 57 -15.44 -6.40 2.65
N TYR A 58 -14.85 -7.52 3.05
CA TYR A 58 -13.65 -8.08 2.41
C TYR A 58 -13.91 -8.64 1.00
N ASP A 59 -15.18 -8.87 0.61
CA ASP A 59 -15.50 -9.27 -0.77
C ASP A 59 -15.22 -8.14 -1.74
N LEU A 60 -15.25 -6.89 -1.28
CA LEU A 60 -14.84 -5.72 -2.09
C LEU A 60 -13.38 -5.80 -2.56
N PHE A 61 -12.49 -6.46 -1.82
CA PHE A 61 -11.10 -6.64 -2.22
C PHE A 61 -10.98 -7.46 -3.52
N LYS A 62 -12.03 -8.15 -3.90
CA LYS A 62 -12.13 -8.92 -5.15
C LYS A 62 -12.89 -8.16 -6.23
N HIS A 63 -13.40 -6.95 -5.92
CA HIS A 63 -14.17 -6.16 -6.86
C HIS A 63 -13.29 -5.73 -8.04
N PRO A 64 -13.72 -6.01 -9.29
CA PRO A 64 -13.00 -5.57 -10.48
C PRO A 64 -12.87 -4.04 -10.47
N GLY A 65 -11.66 -3.55 -10.68
CA GLY A 65 -11.40 -2.12 -10.74
C GLY A 65 -10.98 -1.48 -9.42
N LEU A 66 -11.21 -2.08 -8.25
CA LEU A 66 -10.79 -1.48 -6.98
C LEU A 66 -9.30 -1.11 -7.02
N TYR A 67 -8.43 -2.08 -7.30
CA TYR A 67 -6.98 -1.85 -7.40
C TYR A 67 -6.54 -1.19 -8.71
N ARG A 68 -7.38 -1.25 -9.74
CA ARG A 68 -7.08 -0.71 -11.06
C ARG A 68 -7.18 0.82 -11.13
N TYR A 69 -8.07 1.38 -10.32
CA TYR A 69 -8.43 2.80 -10.36
C TYR A 69 -8.18 3.51 -9.03
N LEU A 70 -7.21 3.02 -8.25
CA LEU A 70 -6.81 3.69 -7.03
C LEU A 70 -6.38 5.13 -7.31
N LYS A 71 -6.80 6.03 -6.46
CA LYS A 71 -6.29 7.39 -6.46
C LYS A 71 -4.88 7.42 -5.87
N ALA A 72 -3.94 8.03 -6.58
CA ALA A 72 -2.61 8.26 -6.03
C ALA A 72 -2.66 9.31 -4.92
N ARG A 73 -1.83 9.15 -3.90
CA ARG A 73 -1.62 10.17 -2.86
C ARG A 73 -0.96 11.40 -3.48
N ASP A 74 -1.33 12.58 -2.98
CA ASP A 74 -0.73 13.84 -3.44
C ASP A 74 0.79 13.78 -3.30
N GLY A 75 1.49 14.16 -4.36
CA GLY A 75 2.96 14.12 -4.44
C GLY A 75 3.58 12.75 -4.70
N ALA A 76 2.79 11.67 -4.85
CA ALA A 76 3.31 10.31 -5.04
C ALA A 76 4.24 10.18 -6.25
N TYR A 77 3.92 10.86 -7.37
CA TYR A 77 4.77 10.82 -8.57
C TYR A 77 6.19 11.33 -8.27
N ALA A 78 6.30 12.55 -7.73
CA ALA A 78 7.59 13.17 -7.43
C ALA A 78 8.37 12.38 -6.36
N PHE A 79 7.67 11.86 -5.35
CA PHE A 79 8.26 11.03 -4.31
C PHE A 79 8.88 9.74 -4.86
N VAL A 80 8.13 9.00 -5.68
CA VAL A 80 8.61 7.75 -6.29
C VAL A 80 9.76 8.04 -7.29
N GLU A 81 9.66 9.10 -8.09
CA GLU A 81 10.71 9.51 -9.03
C GLU A 81 12.01 9.86 -8.30
N SER A 82 11.92 10.63 -7.22
CA SER A 82 13.06 11.00 -6.38
C SER A 82 13.76 9.78 -5.79
N LEU A 83 13.00 8.89 -5.15
CA LEU A 83 13.56 7.67 -4.57
C LEU A 83 14.14 6.72 -5.62
N ASN A 84 13.47 6.55 -6.74
CA ASN A 84 13.95 5.68 -7.84
C ASN A 84 15.25 6.20 -8.48
N THR A 85 15.46 7.52 -8.45
CA THR A 85 16.70 8.14 -8.93
C THR A 85 17.87 7.84 -8.00
N ASP A 86 17.67 7.95 -6.69
CA ASP A 86 18.76 7.92 -5.71
C ASP A 86 19.02 6.51 -5.15
N TYR A 87 18.00 5.66 -5.10
CA TYR A 87 18.03 4.35 -4.47
C TYR A 87 17.68 3.22 -5.44
N ASP A 88 17.90 1.98 -5.01
CA ASP A 88 17.33 0.79 -5.66
C ASP A 88 15.94 0.55 -5.07
N LEU A 89 14.92 1.12 -5.73
CA LEU A 89 13.54 1.15 -5.26
C LEU A 89 12.79 -0.11 -5.71
N PHE A 90 12.11 -0.76 -4.77
CA PHE A 90 11.19 -1.88 -5.02
C PHE A 90 9.81 -1.57 -4.45
N PHE A 91 8.76 -1.81 -5.23
CA PHE A 91 7.42 -1.95 -4.68
C PHE A 91 7.24 -3.33 -4.06
N VAL A 92 6.82 -3.38 -2.79
CA VAL A 92 6.55 -4.62 -2.08
C VAL A 92 5.16 -4.54 -1.47
N THR A 93 4.19 -5.21 -2.08
CA THR A 93 2.78 -5.10 -1.72
C THR A 93 2.13 -6.47 -1.54
N ASP A 94 1.10 -6.56 -0.70
CA ASP A 94 0.21 -7.72 -0.66
C ASP A 94 -0.86 -7.59 -1.75
N SER A 95 -1.41 -8.70 -2.17
CA SER A 95 -2.53 -8.71 -3.09
C SER A 95 -3.43 -9.93 -2.85
N PRO A 96 -4.74 -9.76 -2.81
CA PRO A 96 -5.64 -10.89 -2.84
C PRO A 96 -5.42 -11.75 -4.09
N SER A 97 -5.69 -13.04 -3.97
CA SER A 97 -5.71 -13.94 -5.13
C SER A 97 -6.76 -13.48 -6.13
N GLY A 98 -6.46 -13.65 -7.42
CA GLY A 98 -7.45 -13.48 -8.48
C GLY A 98 -8.64 -14.41 -8.25
N THR A 99 -9.85 -13.89 -8.44
CA THR A 99 -11.09 -14.60 -8.14
C THR A 99 -12.25 -14.07 -8.96
N SER A 100 -13.37 -14.77 -8.92
CA SER A 100 -14.64 -14.26 -9.43
C SER A 100 -15.30 -13.35 -8.39
N PHE A 101 -15.85 -12.25 -8.87
CA PHE A 101 -16.74 -11.38 -8.13
C PHE A 101 -18.15 -11.55 -8.69
N CYS A 102 -19.12 -11.74 -7.81
CA CYS A 102 -20.53 -11.80 -8.18
C CYS A 102 -21.19 -10.48 -7.78
N ASP A 103 -21.68 -9.76 -8.77
CA ASP A 103 -22.50 -8.56 -8.54
C ASP A 103 -23.82 -8.97 -7.91
N VAL A 104 -24.15 -8.38 -6.75
CA VAL A 104 -25.30 -8.77 -5.93
C VAL A 104 -26.62 -8.42 -6.58
N GLU A 105 -26.68 -7.32 -7.34
CA GLU A 105 -27.93 -6.84 -7.94
C GLU A 105 -28.24 -7.53 -9.25
N SER A 106 -27.24 -7.67 -10.13
CA SER A 106 -27.41 -8.25 -11.46
C SER A 106 -27.19 -9.76 -11.50
N GLY A 107 -26.54 -10.33 -10.47
CA GLY A 107 -26.06 -11.71 -10.49
C GLY A 107 -24.92 -11.97 -11.48
N ALA A 108 -24.39 -10.91 -12.12
CA ALA A 108 -23.31 -11.05 -13.09
C ALA A 108 -22.02 -11.47 -12.40
N VAL A 109 -21.30 -12.42 -12.99
CA VAL A 109 -19.99 -12.85 -12.51
C VAL A 109 -18.91 -12.23 -13.38
N SER A 110 -18.00 -11.51 -12.74
CA SER A 110 -16.81 -10.95 -13.37
C SER A 110 -15.55 -11.52 -12.73
N PHE A 111 -14.43 -11.49 -13.46
CA PHE A 111 -13.15 -11.94 -12.95
C PHE A 111 -12.32 -10.73 -12.53
N SER A 112 -11.70 -10.82 -11.36
CA SER A 112 -10.78 -9.83 -10.81
C SER A 112 -9.38 -10.44 -10.72
N ASN A 113 -8.38 -9.65 -11.06
CA ASN A 113 -6.98 -9.97 -10.82
C ASN A 113 -6.28 -8.79 -10.13
N PRO A 114 -6.42 -8.67 -8.81
CA PRO A 114 -5.89 -7.54 -8.04
C PRO A 114 -4.39 -7.31 -8.25
N ALA A 115 -3.60 -8.36 -8.41
CA ALA A 115 -2.16 -8.23 -8.65
C ALA A 115 -1.86 -7.61 -10.02
N ASP A 116 -2.58 -8.01 -11.07
CA ASP A 116 -2.43 -7.44 -12.41
C ASP A 116 -2.96 -5.99 -12.45
N ASP A 117 -4.06 -5.71 -11.76
CA ASP A 117 -4.61 -4.36 -11.62
C ASP A 117 -3.63 -3.41 -10.93
N LYS A 118 -2.97 -3.84 -9.85
CA LYS A 118 -1.90 -3.07 -9.21
C LYS A 118 -0.71 -2.84 -10.14
N ARG A 119 -0.28 -3.84 -10.92
CA ARG A 119 0.79 -3.66 -11.92
C ARG A 119 0.42 -2.60 -12.95
N LYS A 120 -0.77 -2.67 -13.51
CA LYS A 120 -1.25 -1.69 -14.49
C LYS A 120 -1.34 -0.29 -13.87
N TRP A 121 -1.84 -0.19 -12.63
CA TRP A 121 -1.89 1.05 -11.91
C TRP A 121 -0.49 1.67 -11.73
N ILE A 122 0.50 0.87 -11.29
CA ILE A 122 1.89 1.35 -11.18
C ILE A 122 2.43 1.81 -12.54
N GLN A 123 2.18 1.06 -13.61
CA GLN A 123 2.63 1.41 -14.97
C GLN A 123 2.10 2.76 -15.43
N GLU A 124 0.86 3.07 -15.09
CA GLU A 124 0.20 4.32 -15.48
C GLU A 124 0.60 5.48 -14.60
N GLN A 125 0.71 5.26 -13.29
CA GLN A 125 1.10 6.31 -12.35
C GLN A 125 2.61 6.63 -12.43
N PHE A 126 3.46 5.62 -12.69
CA PHE A 126 4.92 5.74 -12.66
C PHE A 126 5.55 5.12 -13.92
N PRO A 127 5.36 5.71 -15.12
CA PRO A 127 5.81 5.12 -16.39
C PRO A 127 7.33 4.98 -16.51
N PHE A 128 8.10 5.65 -15.67
CA PHE A 128 9.56 5.55 -15.59
C PHE A 128 10.04 4.35 -14.75
N PHE A 129 9.14 3.71 -13.97
CA PHE A 129 9.52 2.67 -13.01
C PHE A 129 9.75 1.31 -13.69
N ASP A 130 10.81 0.61 -13.29
CA ASP A 130 11.09 -0.75 -13.77
C ASP A 130 10.13 -1.77 -13.13
N HIS A 131 9.21 -2.28 -13.94
CA HIS A 131 8.16 -3.21 -13.50
C HIS A 131 8.69 -4.57 -13.00
N SER A 132 9.94 -4.92 -13.28
CA SER A 132 10.58 -6.11 -12.72
C SER A 132 10.84 -6.00 -11.22
N LYS A 133 10.78 -4.77 -10.68
CA LYS A 133 10.95 -4.44 -9.26
C LYS A 133 9.64 -4.36 -8.47
N ILE A 134 8.59 -5.01 -8.95
CA ILE A 134 7.32 -5.14 -8.25
C ILE A 134 7.23 -6.54 -7.65
N ILE A 135 7.19 -6.62 -6.32
CA ILE A 135 7.16 -7.86 -5.56
C ILE A 135 5.81 -7.98 -4.85
N PHE A 136 5.07 -9.05 -5.14
CA PHE A 136 3.86 -9.39 -4.40
C PHE A 136 4.21 -10.34 -3.26
N CYS A 137 4.12 -9.84 -2.02
CA CYS A 137 4.49 -10.61 -0.83
C CYS A 137 3.74 -10.12 0.41
N LYS A 138 2.95 -11.01 1.01
CA LYS A 138 2.29 -10.75 2.29
C LYS A 138 3.28 -10.63 3.45
N HIS A 139 4.29 -11.49 3.45
CA HIS A 139 5.31 -11.54 4.50
C HIS A 139 6.53 -10.68 4.12
N LYS A 140 6.33 -9.38 3.98
CA LYS A 140 7.34 -8.42 3.50
C LYS A 140 8.66 -8.49 4.28
N TRP A 141 8.63 -8.91 5.56
CA TRP A 141 9.82 -9.11 6.38
C TRP A 141 10.81 -10.15 5.81
N MET A 142 10.38 -11.00 4.87
CA MET A 142 11.26 -11.94 4.15
C MET A 142 12.11 -11.25 3.07
N ILE A 143 11.70 -10.07 2.62
CA ILE A 143 12.40 -9.34 1.56
C ILE A 143 13.55 -8.54 2.17
N THR A 144 14.73 -8.66 1.60
CA THR A 144 15.91 -7.88 2.02
C THR A 144 15.79 -6.46 1.49
N GLY A 145 16.03 -5.48 2.37
CA GLY A 145 16.06 -4.06 2.04
C GLY A 145 16.62 -3.27 3.21
N ASP A 146 17.15 -2.08 2.93
CA ASP A 146 17.74 -1.19 3.93
C ASP A 146 16.66 -0.44 4.73
N VAL A 147 15.56 -0.06 4.09
CA VAL A 147 14.41 0.59 4.74
C VAL A 147 13.10 0.17 4.09
N LEU A 148 12.04 0.07 4.89
CA LEU A 148 10.66 -0.14 4.43
C LEU A 148 9.81 1.07 4.80
N LEU A 149 8.95 1.54 3.88
CA LEU A 149 7.81 2.42 4.17
C LEU A 149 6.51 1.63 3.96
N ASP A 150 5.68 1.56 5.00
CA ASP A 150 4.46 0.74 5.02
C ASP A 150 3.44 1.37 6.00
N ASP A 151 2.15 1.26 5.75
CA ASP A 151 1.10 1.74 6.65
C ASP A 151 0.68 0.67 7.68
N LYS A 152 0.99 -0.60 7.39
CA LYS A 152 0.55 -1.72 8.22
C LYS A 152 1.45 -1.90 9.44
N LEU A 153 0.89 -1.64 10.62
CA LEU A 153 1.60 -1.72 11.89
C LEU A 153 2.31 -3.07 12.12
N GLU A 154 1.64 -4.19 11.80
CA GLU A 154 2.24 -5.52 11.94
C GLU A 154 3.53 -5.66 11.12
N THR A 155 3.52 -5.20 9.87
CA THR A 155 4.68 -5.24 8.98
C THR A 155 5.81 -4.37 9.51
N PHE A 156 5.49 -3.13 9.94
CA PHE A 156 6.44 -2.23 10.57
C PHE A 156 7.12 -2.88 11.78
N LEU A 157 6.34 -3.46 12.71
CA LEU A 157 6.86 -4.10 13.91
C LEU A 157 7.75 -5.30 13.59
N GLU A 158 7.37 -6.12 12.61
CA GLU A 158 8.16 -7.28 12.20
C GLU A 158 9.51 -6.89 11.58
N PHE A 159 9.58 -5.76 10.86
CA PHE A 159 10.84 -5.21 10.38
C PHE A 159 11.71 -4.69 11.52
N ARG A 160 11.14 -3.88 12.42
CA ARG A 160 11.85 -3.31 13.57
C ARG A 160 12.39 -4.40 14.52
N LYS A 161 11.60 -5.44 14.78
CA LYS A 161 11.99 -6.59 15.60
C LYS A 161 13.23 -7.31 15.05
N ARG A 162 13.45 -7.26 13.74
CA ARG A 162 14.62 -7.86 13.07
C ARG A 162 15.81 -6.89 12.96
N GLY A 163 15.77 -5.76 13.65
CA GLY A 163 16.83 -4.75 13.63
C GLY A 163 16.93 -3.99 12.31
N ARG A 164 15.88 -3.99 11.48
CA ARG A 164 15.85 -3.29 10.20
C ARG A 164 15.11 -1.97 10.31
N HIS A 165 15.44 -1.03 9.42
CA HIS A 165 14.72 0.25 9.37
C HIS A 165 13.34 0.08 8.75
N ALA A 166 12.35 0.65 9.43
CA ALA A 166 11.00 0.78 8.91
C ALA A 166 10.41 2.11 9.34
N ILE A 167 9.60 2.69 8.45
CA ILE A 167 8.84 3.92 8.66
C ILE A 167 7.37 3.55 8.53
N LEU A 168 6.55 4.00 9.48
CA LEU A 168 5.12 3.77 9.51
C LEU A 168 4.41 4.97 8.89
N MET A 169 3.72 4.76 7.76
CA MET A 169 2.88 5.80 7.17
C MET A 169 1.63 6.00 8.00
N ASP A 170 1.34 7.25 8.40
CA ASP A 170 0.20 7.56 9.26
C ASP A 170 -1.13 7.24 8.58
N GLN A 171 -1.91 6.41 9.27
CA GLN A 171 -3.28 6.07 8.90
C GLN A 171 -4.14 5.95 10.16
N PRO A 172 -5.45 6.21 10.11
CA PRO A 172 -6.31 6.11 11.28
C PRO A 172 -6.18 4.78 12.03
N HIS A 173 -6.05 3.67 11.30
CA HIS A 173 -5.98 2.32 11.88
C HIS A 173 -4.67 2.02 12.61
N ASN A 174 -3.63 2.85 12.47
CA ASN A 174 -2.34 2.61 13.13
C ASN A 174 -1.97 3.71 14.15
N ARG A 175 -2.80 4.75 14.33
CA ARG A 175 -2.51 5.91 15.21
C ARG A 175 -2.42 5.58 16.68
N SER A 176 -3.00 4.46 17.12
CA SER A 176 -2.89 4.02 18.50
C SER A 176 -1.46 3.61 18.92
N TYR A 177 -0.58 3.37 17.96
CA TYR A 177 0.82 3.02 18.20
C TYR A 177 1.72 4.26 18.05
N GLU A 178 2.38 4.68 19.12
CA GLU A 178 3.31 5.81 19.11
C GLU A 178 4.71 5.37 18.68
N THR A 179 5.32 6.09 17.76
CA THR A 179 6.70 5.86 17.30
C THR A 179 7.29 7.15 16.69
N GLU A 180 8.58 7.36 16.90
CA GLU A 180 9.36 8.41 16.24
C GLU A 180 9.56 8.15 14.72
N PHE A 181 9.35 6.91 14.26
CA PHE A 181 9.45 6.50 12.86
C PHE A 181 8.10 6.58 12.14
N ARG A 182 7.25 7.55 12.48
CA ARG A 182 5.97 7.82 11.81
C ARG A 182 6.14 8.98 10.85
N ALA A 183 5.68 8.79 9.61
CA ALA A 183 5.56 9.84 8.61
C ALA A 183 4.09 10.18 8.37
N HIS A 184 3.73 11.46 8.45
CA HIS A 184 2.35 11.92 8.22
C HIS A 184 2.06 12.27 6.76
N ASN A 185 3.10 12.38 5.95
CA ASN A 185 3.02 12.66 4.52
C ASN A 185 4.28 12.15 3.81
N LEU A 186 4.25 12.17 2.47
CA LEU A 186 5.36 11.65 1.66
C LEU A 186 6.65 12.47 1.80
N ALA A 187 6.56 13.77 2.06
CA ALA A 187 7.74 14.61 2.26
C ALA A 187 8.48 14.24 3.56
N GLU A 188 7.73 13.99 4.64
CA GLU A 188 8.31 13.49 5.89
C GLU A 188 8.89 12.09 5.71
N ALA A 189 8.19 11.20 4.99
CA ALA A 189 8.69 9.86 4.69
C ALA A 189 10.02 9.90 3.92
N GLU A 190 10.12 10.77 2.91
CA GLU A 190 11.35 10.95 2.13
C GLU A 190 12.50 11.46 3.00
N ALA A 191 12.24 12.47 3.83
CA ALA A 191 13.26 13.00 4.74
C ALA A 191 13.77 11.93 5.71
N MET A 192 12.88 11.11 6.28
CA MET A 192 13.26 9.99 7.15
C MET A 192 14.07 8.91 6.42
N ILE A 193 13.66 8.54 5.19
CA ILE A 193 14.41 7.57 4.37
C ILE A 193 15.82 8.07 4.15
N ARG A 194 15.98 9.33 3.73
CA ARG A 194 17.29 9.95 3.48
C ARG A 194 18.14 10.03 4.75
N GLU A 195 17.54 10.26 5.91
CA GLU A 195 18.26 10.28 7.19
C GLU A 195 18.74 8.89 7.59
N LEU A 196 17.90 7.88 7.48
CA LEU A 196 18.20 6.50 7.86
C LEU A 196 19.25 5.82 6.95
N LEU A 197 19.40 6.33 5.72
CA LEU A 197 20.28 5.72 4.69
C LEU A 197 21.59 6.51 4.45
N LYS A 198 21.87 7.53 5.28
CA LYS A 198 23.17 8.23 5.27
C LYS A 198 24.29 7.27 5.65
#